data_8e7097ec99abe6efe62f76b2b0663021
#
_entry.id   8e7097ec99abe6efe62f76b2b0663021
#
_cell.length_a   1.000
_cell.length_b   1.000
_cell.length_c   1.000
_cell.angle_alpha   90.00
_cell.angle_beta   90.00
_cell.angle_gamma   90.00
#
_symmetry.space_group_name_H-M   'P 1'
#
loop_
_entity.id
_entity.type
_entity.pdbx_description
1 polymer ?
#
loop_
_entity_poly.entity_id
_entity_poly.type
_entity_poly.pdbx_seq_one_letter_code
_entity_poly.pdbx_strand_id
1 'polypeptide(L)'
;GHVLTEECMRCGIQAAELKLKLRTAGVQYVTDVKRAVLEQNGQLSVVQFGDENIKFDLIDDGQINHFTLAVIEKEEEWLEEEVEKQGYKIKDVYIAEYKDGEVVIYPYERKHRPQIVSALKTKTISTKNTLKSKF
;
A
#
# COMPACT_ATOMS: atom_id res chain seq x y z
N GLY A 1 4.65 -8.70 18.79
CA GLY A 1 5.39 -7.51 18.46
C GLY A 1 6.54 -7.23 19.40
N HIS A 2 7.50 -6.53 18.86
CA HIS A 2 8.69 -6.19 19.59
C HIS A 2 8.99 -4.71 19.33
N VAL A 3 9.14 -3.93 20.40
CA VAL A 3 9.38 -2.50 20.25
C VAL A 3 10.88 -2.23 20.28
N LEU A 4 11.37 -1.59 19.21
CA LEU A 4 12.76 -1.14 19.17
C LEU A 4 12.80 0.22 19.85
N THR A 5 12.94 0.20 21.19
CA THR A 5 12.80 1.42 21.98
C THR A 5 13.84 2.47 21.63
N GLU A 6 15.06 2.04 21.29
CA GLU A 6 16.09 3.00 20.91
C GLU A 6 15.74 3.72 19.62
N GLU A 7 15.13 3.00 18.67
CA GLU A 7 14.70 3.63 17.44
C GLU A 7 13.59 4.63 17.70
N CYS A 8 12.65 4.27 18.57
CA CYS A 8 11.57 5.18 18.92
C CYS A 8 12.13 6.44 19.57
N MET A 9 13.08 6.28 20.47
CA MET A 9 13.67 7.44 21.13
C MET A 9 14.44 8.31 20.17
N ARG A 10 15.14 7.67 19.22
CA ARG A 10 15.86 8.44 18.20
C ARG A 10 14.92 9.27 17.35
N CYS A 11 13.72 8.75 17.06
CA CYS A 11 12.72 9.47 16.30
C CYS A 11 11.91 10.44 17.16
N GLY A 12 12.18 10.49 18.47
CA GLY A 12 11.47 11.39 19.35
C GLY A 12 10.08 10.93 19.74
N ILE A 13 9.80 9.63 19.61
CA ILE A 13 8.48 9.09 19.93
C ILE A 13 8.47 8.58 21.36
N GLN A 14 7.61 9.17 22.18
CA GLN A 14 7.44 8.71 23.55
C GLN A 14 6.38 7.60 23.59
N ALA A 15 6.36 6.84 24.70
CA ALA A 15 5.47 5.69 24.81
C ALA A 15 4.01 6.05 24.61
N ALA A 16 3.57 7.16 25.20
CA ALA A 16 2.18 7.58 25.05
C ALA A 16 1.84 7.91 23.60
N GLU A 17 2.79 8.50 22.91
CA GLU A 17 2.59 8.83 21.50
C GLU A 17 2.54 7.57 20.64
N LEU A 18 3.42 6.61 20.90
CA LEU A 18 3.40 5.35 20.18
C LEU A 18 2.06 4.65 20.38
N LYS A 19 1.59 4.59 21.62
CA LYS A 19 0.31 3.93 21.91
C LYS A 19 -0.83 4.65 21.22
N LEU A 20 -0.80 5.97 21.18
CA LEU A 20 -1.84 6.72 20.49
C LEU A 20 -1.83 6.40 18.99
N LYS A 21 -0.64 6.36 18.38
CA LYS A 21 -0.52 6.05 16.97
C LYS A 21 -1.00 4.63 16.66
N LEU A 22 -0.70 3.69 17.56
CA LEU A 22 -1.18 2.31 17.39
C LEU A 22 -2.70 2.24 17.48
N ARG A 23 -3.29 2.94 18.47
CA ARG A 23 -4.75 2.95 18.61
C ARG A 23 -5.41 3.58 17.38
N THR A 24 -4.83 4.66 16.87
CA THR A 24 -5.34 5.30 15.67
C THR A 24 -5.32 4.33 14.49
N ALA A 25 -4.34 3.45 14.46
CA ALA A 25 -4.22 2.44 13.41
C ALA A 25 -5.06 1.18 13.70
N GLY A 26 -5.82 1.18 14.80
CA GLY A 26 -6.68 0.05 15.11
C GLY A 26 -6.02 -1.07 15.89
N VAL A 27 -4.86 -0.79 16.52
CA VAL A 27 -4.11 -1.80 17.24
C VAL A 27 -4.34 -1.63 18.72
N GLN A 28 -4.73 -2.70 19.40
CA GLN A 28 -4.98 -2.66 20.83
C GLN A 28 -3.73 -3.03 21.64
N TYR A 29 -3.00 -4.04 21.19
CA TYR A 29 -1.82 -4.52 21.90
C TYR A 29 -0.61 -4.58 20.99
N VAL A 30 0.56 -4.21 21.53
CA VAL A 30 1.79 -4.27 20.74
C VAL A 30 2.07 -5.68 20.22
N THR A 31 1.70 -6.69 21.02
CA THR A 31 1.92 -8.08 20.63
C THR A 31 1.17 -8.47 19.37
N ASP A 32 0.15 -7.70 18.99
CA ASP A 32 -0.60 -7.97 17.78
C ASP A 32 0.07 -7.45 16.53
N VAL A 33 1.14 -6.66 16.67
CA VAL A 33 1.80 -6.03 15.54
C VAL A 33 2.81 -6.98 14.93
N LYS A 34 2.66 -7.25 13.64
CA LYS A 34 3.65 -8.01 12.89
C LYS A 34 4.73 -7.07 12.38
N ARG A 35 4.34 -5.92 11.87
CA ARG A 35 5.27 -4.94 11.32
C ARG A 35 4.63 -3.56 11.35
N ALA A 36 5.42 -2.56 11.63
CA ALA A 36 4.94 -1.17 11.63
C ALA A 36 6.04 -0.27 11.08
N VAL A 37 5.63 0.75 10.36
CA VAL A 37 6.54 1.75 9.80
C VAL A 37 5.99 3.13 10.10
N LEU A 38 6.85 4.02 10.59
CA LEU A 38 6.47 5.41 10.79
C LEU A 38 6.70 6.15 9.49
N GLU A 39 5.62 6.68 8.94
CA GLU A 39 5.69 7.39 7.68
C GLU A 39 6.18 8.81 7.88
N GLN A 40 6.58 9.45 6.79
CA GLN A 40 7.10 10.82 6.87
C GLN A 40 6.05 11.81 7.37
N ASN A 41 4.77 11.52 7.12
CA ASN A 41 3.69 12.39 7.58
C ASN A 41 3.34 12.18 9.06
N GLY A 42 4.09 11.34 9.74
CA GLY A 42 3.88 11.08 11.15
C GLY A 42 2.89 9.98 11.48
N GLN A 43 2.25 9.41 10.48
CA GLN A 43 1.31 8.32 10.70
C GLN A 43 2.05 6.98 10.75
N LEU A 44 1.45 6.01 11.41
CA LEU A 44 2.03 4.70 11.55
C LEU A 44 1.28 3.72 10.66
N SER A 45 2.00 3.09 9.75
CA SER A 45 1.45 2.03 8.91
C SER A 45 1.69 0.70 9.62
N VAL A 46 0.62 -0.03 9.91
CA VAL A 46 0.71 -1.22 10.76
C VAL A 46 0.09 -2.44 10.08
N VAL A 47 0.80 -3.56 10.16
CA VAL A 47 0.26 -4.87 9.78
C VAL A 47 0.23 -5.72 11.02
N GLN A 48 -0.92 -6.30 11.31
CA GLN A 48 -1.10 -7.12 12.51
C GLN A 48 -0.98 -8.60 12.15
N PHE A 49 -0.58 -9.40 13.15
CA PHE A 49 -0.64 -10.85 12.96
C PHE A 49 -2.09 -11.26 12.71
N GLY A 50 -2.29 -12.17 11.79
CA GLY A 50 -3.62 -12.61 11.44
C GLY A 50 -4.28 -11.81 10.33
N ASP A 51 -3.66 -10.71 9.88
CA ASP A 51 -4.18 -9.99 8.73
C ASP A 51 -4.00 -10.87 7.50
N GLU A 52 -5.10 -11.28 6.93
CA GLU A 52 -5.04 -12.09 5.72
C GLU A 52 -4.98 -11.24 4.48
N ASN A 53 -5.58 -10.06 4.55
CA ASN A 53 -5.58 -9.14 3.42
C ASN A 53 -4.70 -7.96 3.76
N ILE A 54 -3.76 -7.69 2.88
CA ILE A 54 -2.82 -6.59 3.07
C ILE A 54 -3.55 -5.29 2.78
N LYS A 55 -3.44 -4.34 3.68
CA LYS A 55 -4.17 -3.07 3.59
C LYS A 55 -3.45 -2.04 2.74
N PHE A 56 -2.29 -2.37 2.22
CA PHE A 56 -1.47 -1.42 1.48
C PHE A 56 -1.24 -1.94 0.08
N ASP A 57 -1.15 -1.01 -0.86
CA ASP A 57 -1.00 -1.38 -2.25
C ASP A 57 0.41 -1.85 -2.56
N LEU A 58 0.54 -2.70 -3.57
CA LEU A 58 1.84 -3.12 -4.06
C LEU A 58 2.45 -2.05 -4.95
N ILE A 59 1.62 -1.37 -5.73
CA ILE A 59 2.06 -0.32 -6.64
C ILE A 59 1.10 0.85 -6.52
N ASP A 60 1.67 2.06 -6.44
CA ASP A 60 0.91 3.29 -6.48
C ASP A 60 1.57 4.22 -7.48
N ASP A 61 0.81 4.71 -8.45
CA ASP A 61 1.30 5.65 -9.46
C ASP A 61 2.56 5.14 -10.14
N GLY A 62 2.58 3.87 -10.50
CA GLY A 62 3.72 3.28 -11.20
C GLY A 62 4.95 3.07 -10.33
N GLN A 63 4.81 3.21 -9.01
CA GLN A 63 5.94 3.06 -8.08
C GLN A 63 5.68 1.87 -7.16
N ILE A 64 6.70 1.05 -6.99
CA ILE A 64 6.59 -0.13 -6.15
C ILE A 64 6.63 0.28 -4.68
N ASN A 65 5.73 -0.29 -3.90
CA ASN A 65 5.72 -0.11 -2.45
C ASN A 65 6.54 -1.23 -1.82
N HIS A 66 7.78 -0.92 -1.48
CA HIS A 66 8.70 -1.93 -0.97
C HIS A 66 8.30 -2.43 0.42
N PHE A 67 7.59 -1.59 1.20
CA PHE A 67 7.09 -2.03 2.48
C PHE A 67 6.10 -3.19 2.30
N THR A 68 5.17 -3.04 1.36
CA THR A 68 4.18 -4.08 1.11
C THR A 68 4.85 -5.36 0.61
N LEU A 69 5.83 -5.24 -0.29
CA LEU A 69 6.55 -6.42 -0.76
C LEU A 69 7.22 -7.15 0.39
N ALA A 70 7.84 -6.41 1.30
CA ALA A 70 8.50 -7.02 2.45
C ALA A 70 7.50 -7.74 3.35
N VAL A 71 6.32 -7.16 3.52
CA VAL A 71 5.28 -7.77 4.35
C VAL A 71 4.82 -9.11 3.78
N ILE A 72 4.66 -9.20 2.47
CA ILE A 72 4.24 -10.44 1.85
C ILE A 72 5.42 -11.34 1.48
N GLU A 73 6.63 -10.92 1.82
CA GLU A 73 7.85 -11.71 1.65
C GLU A 73 8.11 -12.05 0.19
N LYS A 74 7.94 -11.05 -0.68
CA LYS A 74 8.20 -11.20 -2.10
C LYS A 74 9.22 -10.18 -2.57
N GLU A 75 9.87 -10.48 -3.70
CA GLU A 75 10.87 -9.62 -4.28
C GLU A 75 10.31 -8.81 -5.45
N GLU A 76 11.04 -7.78 -5.86
CA GLU A 76 10.60 -6.98 -7.00
C GLU A 76 10.44 -7.82 -8.26
N GLU A 77 11.33 -8.77 -8.46
CA GLU A 77 11.27 -9.62 -9.65
C GLU A 77 9.95 -10.38 -9.73
N TRP A 78 9.48 -10.85 -8.57
CA TRP A 78 8.20 -11.53 -8.53
C TRP A 78 7.08 -10.59 -8.98
N LEU A 79 7.09 -9.35 -8.48
CA LEU A 79 6.04 -8.39 -8.82
C LEU A 79 6.10 -8.04 -10.31
N GLU A 80 7.30 -7.84 -10.84
CA GLU A 80 7.44 -7.54 -12.26
C GLU A 80 6.89 -8.67 -13.11
N GLU A 81 7.15 -9.90 -12.72
CA GLU A 81 6.64 -11.06 -13.45
C GLU A 81 5.12 -11.14 -13.39
N GLU A 82 4.55 -10.90 -12.22
CA GLU A 82 3.10 -10.96 -12.08
C GLU A 82 2.41 -9.89 -12.91
N VAL A 83 2.99 -8.70 -12.95
CA VAL A 83 2.45 -7.61 -13.75
C VAL A 83 2.57 -7.92 -15.24
N GLU A 84 3.70 -8.49 -15.66
CA GLU A 84 3.90 -8.83 -17.05
C GLU A 84 2.96 -9.94 -17.51
N LYS A 85 2.64 -10.88 -16.63
CA LYS A 85 1.69 -11.94 -16.97
C LYS A 85 0.35 -11.37 -17.36
N GLN A 86 -0.01 -10.21 -16.82
CA GLN A 86 -1.27 -9.57 -17.14
C GLN A 86 -1.16 -8.57 -18.29
N GLY A 87 0.02 -8.46 -18.90
CA GLY A 87 0.22 -7.63 -20.06
C GLY A 87 0.63 -6.20 -19.78
N TYR A 88 1.11 -5.93 -18.57
CA TYR A 88 1.47 -4.57 -18.20
C TYR A 88 2.92 -4.49 -17.75
N LYS A 89 3.42 -3.27 -17.61
CA LYS A 89 4.68 -2.99 -16.96
C LYS A 89 4.38 -2.19 -15.69
N ILE A 90 5.31 -2.19 -14.77
CA ILE A 90 5.10 -1.50 -13.48
C ILE A 90 4.67 -0.06 -13.70
N LYS A 91 5.31 0.63 -14.65
CA LYS A 91 5.01 2.05 -14.89
C LYS A 91 3.61 2.29 -15.45
N ASP A 92 2.97 1.25 -15.96
CA ASP A 92 1.64 1.35 -16.55
C ASP A 92 0.54 1.15 -15.53
N VAL A 93 0.91 0.89 -14.29
CA VAL A 93 -0.05 0.54 -13.25
C VAL A 93 -0.32 1.73 -12.36
N TYR A 94 -1.59 2.13 -12.27
CA TYR A 94 -1.98 3.20 -11.36
C TYR A 94 -2.05 2.68 -9.93
N ILE A 95 -2.73 1.54 -9.74
CA ILE A 95 -2.82 0.89 -8.44
C ILE A 95 -2.70 -0.61 -8.64
N ALA A 96 -1.96 -1.28 -7.78
CA ALA A 96 -1.97 -2.73 -7.73
C ALA A 96 -2.15 -3.19 -6.30
N GLU A 97 -3.13 -4.04 -6.09
CA GLU A 97 -3.45 -4.57 -4.78
C GLU A 97 -3.09 -6.04 -4.68
N TYR A 98 -2.84 -6.50 -3.47
CA TYR A 98 -2.58 -7.91 -3.21
C TYR A 98 -3.83 -8.47 -2.54
N LYS A 99 -4.49 -9.39 -3.19
CA LYS A 99 -5.72 -9.96 -2.67
C LYS A 99 -5.73 -11.47 -2.88
N ASP A 100 -5.80 -12.19 -1.79
CA ASP A 100 -5.90 -13.66 -1.80
C ASP A 100 -4.79 -14.30 -2.63
N GLY A 101 -3.58 -13.78 -2.50
CA GLY A 101 -2.42 -14.33 -3.18
C GLY A 101 -2.23 -13.84 -4.60
N GLU A 102 -3.11 -12.98 -5.07
CA GLU A 102 -3.06 -12.50 -6.45
C GLU A 102 -2.85 -11.01 -6.51
N VAL A 103 -2.25 -10.56 -7.61
CA VAL A 103 -2.05 -9.14 -7.87
C VAL A 103 -3.19 -8.64 -8.72
N VAL A 104 -3.96 -7.69 -8.17
CA VAL A 104 -5.09 -7.08 -8.88
C VAL A 104 -4.63 -5.73 -9.39
N ILE A 105 -4.68 -5.53 -10.70
CA ILE A 105 -4.10 -4.37 -11.35
C ILE A 105 -5.17 -3.43 -11.87
N TYR A 106 -4.99 -2.15 -11.58
CA TYR A 106 -5.80 -1.08 -12.14
C TYR A 106 -4.84 -0.20 -12.95
N PRO A 107 -4.79 -0.39 -14.27
CA PRO A 107 -3.80 0.31 -15.08
C PRO A 107 -4.25 1.72 -15.40
N TYR A 108 -3.32 2.55 -15.87
CA TYR A 108 -3.71 3.79 -16.48
C TYR A 108 -4.47 3.45 -17.76
N GLU A 109 -5.55 4.15 -17.99
CA GLU A 109 -6.40 3.82 -19.13
C GLU A 109 -5.75 4.07 -20.45
N ARG A 110 -4.84 5.04 -20.49
CA ARG A 110 -4.20 5.37 -21.74
C ARG A 110 -2.73 5.48 -21.55
N LYS A 111 -2.08 4.47 -21.50
CA LYS A 111 -0.64 4.34 -21.39
C LYS A 111 0.12 5.64 -21.32
N HIS A 112 -0.03 6.35 -20.27
CA HIS A 112 0.77 7.52 -19.99
C HIS A 112 0.73 8.58 -21.03
N ARG A 113 -0.45 8.97 -21.39
CA ARG A 113 -0.59 10.12 -22.21
C ARG A 113 -0.89 11.28 -21.29
N PRO A 114 0.10 11.98 -20.82
CA PRO A 114 -0.09 12.99 -19.79
C PRO A 114 -1.08 14.07 -20.20
N GLN A 115 -1.09 14.42 -21.45
CA GLN A 115 -1.98 15.46 -21.89
C GLN A 115 -3.43 15.04 -21.78
N ILE A 116 -3.70 13.76 -21.66
CA ILE A 116 -5.03 13.33 -21.58
C ILE A 116 -5.56 13.42 -20.20
N VAL A 117 -4.69 13.29 -19.24
CA VAL A 117 -5.11 13.34 -17.88
C VAL A 117 -5.90 14.58 -17.60
N SER A 118 -5.45 15.68 -18.13
CA SER A 118 -6.16 16.89 -17.81
C SER A 118 -7.54 16.90 -18.42
N ALA A 119 -7.70 16.27 -19.52
CA ALA A 119 -8.97 16.32 -20.16
C ALA A 119 -9.99 15.52 -19.49
N LEU A 120 -9.61 14.53 -18.99
CA LEU A 120 -10.54 13.71 -18.51
C LEU A 120 -10.97 13.82 -17.35
N LYS A 121 -10.51 13.99 -16.92
CA LYS A 121 -10.91 13.86 -15.84
C LYS A 121 -11.95 14.13 -15.54
N THR A 122 -11.99 14.32 -15.60
CA THR A 122 -12.95 14.78 -15.13
C THR A 122 -14.01 13.98 -15.08
N LYS A 123 -14.20 13.27 -15.28
CA LYS A 123 -15.21 12.58 -15.13
C LYS A 123 -15.22 11.37 -14.68
N THR A 124 -14.89 10.95 -14.63
CA THR A 124 -14.86 10.00 -14.33
C THR A 124 -14.79 9.42 -13.45
N ILE A 125 -14.77 8.92 -13.12
CA ILE A 125 -14.70 8.27 -12.38
C ILE A 125 -15.64 7.66 -12.06
N SER A 126 -16.22 7.34 -12.38
CA SER A 126 -17.00 6.88 -12.25
C SER A 126 -17.60 6.22 -12.50
N THR A 127 -18.01 5.59 -12.68
CA THR A 127 -18.37 4.94 -12.82
C THR A 127 -18.78 4.15 -13.24
N LYS A 128 -19.00 3.29 -13.72
CA LYS A 128 -19.08 2.46 -13.96
C LYS A 128 -18.90 1.61 -13.57
N ASN A 129 -18.83 1.44 -13.24
CA ASN A 129 -18.25 0.96 -12.61
C ASN A 129 -17.92 0.95 -12.14
N THR A 130 -17.88 1.03 -12.26
CA THR A 130 -17.19 1.26 -11.66
C THR A 130 -17.02 1.33 -11.13
N LEU A 131 -17.18 1.25 -11.19
CA LEU A 131 -16.93 1.30 -10.58
C LEU A 131 -17.35 1.02 -10.38
N LYS A 132 -17.68 0.68 -10.56
CA LYS A 132 -17.77 0.37 -10.32
C LYS A 132 -17.72 0.23 -9.71
N SER A 133 -17.73 0.20 -9.74
CA SER A 133 -17.37 0.28 -9.11
C SER A 133 -17.09 0.60 -8.65
N LYS A 134 -17.00 0.74 -8.57
CA LYS A 134 -16.39 1.11 -8.12
C LYS A 134 -15.93 1.76 -7.43
N PHE A 135 -15.72 1.99 -7.17
CA PHE A 135 -15.12 2.54 -6.46
C PHE A 135 -15.23 2.79 -5.67
#